data_a1d20b5d064aa427f2cf34b5b1fb8e05
#
_entry.id   a1d20b5d064aa427f2cf34b5b1fb8e05
#
_cell.length_a   1.000
_cell.length_b   1.000
_cell.length_c   1.000
_cell.angle_alpha   90.00
_cell.angle_beta   90.00
_cell.angle_gamma   90.00
#
_symmetry.space_group_name_H-M   'P 1'
#
loop_
_entity.id
_entity.type
_entity.pdbx_description
1 polymer ?
#
loop_
_entity_poly.entity_id
_entity_poly.type
_entity_poly.pdbx_seq_one_letter_code
_entity_poly.pdbx_strand_id
1 'polypeptide(L)'
;MENEIKRDYYLDQLIKRKNNGLIKIVTGIRRCGKSYLLRTIFKNHLIESGVDEGHIIEMAFDLYDNIEYKDPKVFYPWAKEQIKDEGTYYFLLDEVQLLDEFVSVLNGLADKKNCDVFVTGSNAKFLSR
;
A
#
# COMPACT_ATOMS: atom_id res chain seq x y z
N MET A 1 -0.89 -8.34 23.77
CA MET A 1 -2.13 -7.68 24.11
C MET A 1 -2.14 -6.24 23.66
N GLU A 2 -1.21 -5.43 24.18
CA GLU A 2 -1.13 -4.04 23.71
C GLU A 2 -0.97 -3.95 22.22
N ASN A 3 -0.12 -4.82 21.65
CA ASN A 3 0.12 -4.80 20.20
C ASN A 3 -1.13 -5.15 19.41
N GLU A 4 -1.92 -6.07 19.92
CA GLU A 4 -3.15 -6.45 19.25
C GLU A 4 -4.18 -5.32 19.27
N ILE A 5 -4.27 -4.62 20.40
CA ILE A 5 -5.18 -3.48 20.53
C ILE A 5 -4.79 -2.39 19.54
N LYS A 6 -3.50 -2.12 19.43
CA LYS A 6 -3.02 -1.13 18.48
C LYS A 6 -3.27 -1.54 17.04
N ARG A 7 -3.06 -2.83 16.74
CA ARG A 7 -3.33 -3.33 15.40
C ARG A 7 -4.79 -3.19 15.03
N ASP A 8 -5.68 -3.51 15.97
CA ASP A 8 -7.11 -3.38 15.73
C ASP A 8 -7.49 -1.94 15.44
N TYR A 9 -6.90 -1.00 16.19
CA TYR A 9 -7.14 0.40 15.95
C TYR A 9 -6.70 0.83 14.55
N TYR A 10 -5.48 0.45 14.17
CA TYR A 10 -4.95 0.84 12.86
C TYR A 10 -5.69 0.16 11.73
N LEU A 11 -6.07 -1.10 11.92
CA LEU A 11 -6.89 -1.78 10.92
C LEU A 11 -8.21 -1.07 10.72
N ASP A 12 -8.85 -0.68 11.81
CA ASP A 12 -10.12 0.04 11.73
C ASP A 12 -9.96 1.36 10.99
N GLN A 13 -8.84 2.07 11.20
CA GLN A 13 -8.59 3.31 10.47
C GLN A 13 -8.42 3.07 8.97
N LEU A 14 -7.75 1.98 8.59
CA LEU A 14 -7.60 1.66 7.18
C LEU A 14 -8.94 1.31 6.56
N ILE A 15 -9.74 0.53 7.25
CA ILE A 15 -11.05 0.12 6.76
C ILE A 15 -11.94 1.36 6.55
N LYS A 16 -11.94 2.27 7.49
CA LYS A 16 -12.77 3.47 7.41
C LYS A 16 -12.37 4.38 6.25
N ARG A 17 -11.11 4.31 5.86
CA ARG A 17 -10.59 5.20 4.83
C ARG A 17 -10.50 4.58 3.44
N LYS A 18 -11.02 3.36 3.30
CA LYS A 18 -11.05 2.73 1.97
C LYS A 18 -11.84 3.60 1.01
N ASN A 19 -11.33 3.67 -0.20
CA ASN A 19 -12.04 4.34 -1.31
C ASN A 19 -12.34 5.81 -1.07
N ASN A 20 -11.50 6.48 -0.27
CA ASN A 20 -11.72 7.91 -0.02
C ASN A 20 -10.90 8.81 -0.95
N GLY A 21 -10.23 8.23 -1.94
CA GLY A 21 -9.49 9.01 -2.93
C GLY A 21 -8.13 9.50 -2.46
N LEU A 22 -7.75 9.19 -1.25
CA LEU A 22 -6.47 9.64 -0.68
C LEU A 22 -5.51 8.47 -0.55
N ILE A 23 -4.20 8.78 -0.57
CA ILE A 23 -3.17 7.78 -0.31
C ILE A 23 -3.12 7.57 1.20
N LYS A 24 -3.29 6.32 1.64
CA LYS A 24 -3.27 5.99 3.06
C LYS A 24 -1.86 5.55 3.46
N ILE A 25 -1.28 6.23 4.44
CA ILE A 25 0.09 5.98 4.85
C ILE A 25 0.12 5.41 6.26
N VAL A 26 0.72 4.24 6.42
CA VAL A 26 0.90 3.61 7.73
C VAL A 26 2.32 3.88 8.19
N THR A 27 2.44 4.70 9.23
CA THR A 27 3.74 5.02 9.83
C THR A 27 3.60 4.89 11.34
N GLY A 28 4.71 5.05 12.05
CA GLY A 28 4.66 5.13 13.51
C GLY A 28 4.50 3.81 14.25
N ILE A 29 4.24 2.72 13.55
CA ILE A 29 4.20 1.39 14.15
C ILE A 29 5.61 0.82 14.03
N ARG A 30 6.08 0.20 15.10
CA ARG A 30 7.40 -0.37 15.08
C ARG A 30 7.51 -1.45 14.03
N ARG A 31 8.73 -1.63 13.52
CA ARG A 31 9.04 -2.61 12.50
C ARG A 31 8.24 -3.90 12.68
N CYS A 32 8.05 -4.63 11.65
CA CYS A 32 7.20 -5.81 11.57
C CYS A 32 5.72 -5.50 11.69
N GLY A 33 5.36 -4.47 12.48
CA GLY A 33 3.96 -4.12 12.67
C GLY A 33 3.32 -3.53 11.43
N LYS A 34 4.00 -2.62 10.75
CA LYS A 34 3.45 -1.95 9.57
C LYS A 34 3.22 -2.94 8.42
N SER A 35 4.24 -3.72 8.10
CA SER A 35 4.16 -4.71 7.04
C SER A 35 3.09 -5.74 7.33
N TYR A 36 3.08 -6.25 8.52
CA TYR A 36 2.12 -7.28 8.91
C TYR A 36 0.70 -6.73 8.87
N LEU A 37 0.52 -5.53 9.38
CA LEU A 37 -0.79 -4.89 9.35
C LEU A 37 -1.30 -4.73 7.91
N LEU A 38 -0.45 -4.22 7.04
CA LEU A 38 -0.88 -3.95 5.67
C LEU A 38 -1.00 -5.21 4.84
N ARG A 39 0.03 -6.03 4.84
CA ARG A 39 0.12 -7.15 3.88
C ARG A 39 -0.54 -8.44 4.37
N THR A 40 -0.83 -8.53 5.64
CA THR A 40 -1.49 -9.71 6.17
C THR A 40 -2.87 -9.36 6.71
N ILE A 41 -2.94 -8.49 7.70
CA ILE A 41 -4.22 -8.23 8.37
C ILE A 41 -5.19 -7.50 7.45
N PHE A 42 -4.76 -6.40 6.85
CA PHE A 42 -5.64 -5.63 5.96
C PHE A 42 -5.97 -6.41 4.69
N LYS A 43 -4.99 -7.10 4.13
CA LYS A 43 -5.24 -7.94 2.96
C LYS A 43 -6.30 -8.99 3.25
N ASN A 44 -6.18 -9.67 4.40
CA ASN A 44 -7.18 -10.68 4.77
C ASN A 44 -8.55 -10.06 4.95
N HIS A 45 -8.61 -8.85 5.50
CA HIS A 45 -9.88 -8.15 5.62
C HIS A 45 -10.51 -7.91 4.24
N LEU A 46 -9.70 -7.47 3.27
CA LEU A 46 -10.19 -7.24 1.92
C LEU A 46 -10.76 -8.52 1.32
N ILE A 47 -10.02 -9.62 1.46
CA ILE A 47 -10.45 -10.91 0.92
C ILE A 47 -11.77 -11.35 1.57
N GLU A 48 -11.85 -11.22 2.90
CA GLU A 48 -13.05 -11.61 3.63
C GLU A 48 -14.25 -10.75 3.29
N SER A 49 -14.02 -9.51 2.87
CA SER A 49 -15.11 -8.62 2.49
C SER A 49 -15.51 -8.78 1.03
N GLY A 50 -14.91 -9.74 0.31
CA GLY A 50 -15.32 -10.06 -1.03
C GLY A 50 -14.44 -9.54 -2.15
N VAL A 51 -13.29 -8.95 -1.81
CA VAL A 51 -12.38 -8.44 -2.85
C VAL A 51 -11.64 -9.63 -3.47
N ASP A 52 -11.66 -9.71 -4.79
CA ASP A 52 -10.94 -10.74 -5.52
C ASP A 52 -9.44 -10.53 -5.36
N GLU A 53 -8.68 -11.62 -5.17
CA GLU A 53 -7.24 -11.50 -4.99
C GLU A 53 -6.55 -10.86 -6.18
N GLY A 54 -7.09 -11.01 -7.38
CA GLY A 54 -6.55 -10.35 -8.56
C GLY A 54 -6.67 -8.84 -8.51
N HIS A 55 -7.47 -8.31 -7.61
CA HIS A 55 -7.63 -6.87 -7.42
C HIS A 55 -6.83 -6.35 -6.23
N ILE A 56 -5.99 -7.19 -5.64
CA ILE A 56 -5.09 -6.78 -4.55
C ILE A 56 -3.66 -6.89 -5.08
N ILE A 57 -3.03 -5.74 -5.29
CA ILE A 57 -1.70 -5.67 -5.90
C ILE A 57 -0.69 -5.29 -4.83
N GLU A 58 0.29 -6.13 -4.61
CA GLU A 58 1.28 -5.93 -3.55
C GLU A 58 2.68 -5.74 -4.10
N MET A 59 3.47 -4.93 -3.42
CA MET A 59 4.88 -4.79 -3.73
C MET A 59 5.63 -4.43 -2.44
N ALA A 60 6.62 -5.24 -2.09
CA ALA A 60 7.50 -4.95 -0.96
C ALA A 60 8.83 -4.45 -1.54
N PHE A 61 9.05 -3.14 -1.44
CA PHE A 61 10.24 -2.54 -2.06
C PHE A 61 11.54 -2.86 -1.35
N ASP A 62 11.47 -3.36 -0.12
CA ASP A 62 12.68 -3.72 0.63
C ASP A 62 13.16 -5.14 0.37
N LEU A 63 12.40 -5.94 -0.37
CA LEU A 63 12.84 -7.28 -0.72
C LEU A 63 13.83 -7.21 -1.89
N TYR A 64 14.93 -7.91 -1.76
CA TYR A 64 15.95 -7.91 -2.80
C TYR A 64 15.41 -8.41 -4.14
N ASP A 65 14.50 -9.37 -4.10
CA ASP A 65 13.87 -9.90 -5.31
C ASP A 65 13.13 -8.82 -6.09
N ASN A 66 12.78 -7.74 -5.44
CA ASN A 66 12.02 -6.64 -6.06
C ASN A 66 12.89 -5.41 -6.33
N ILE A 67 14.21 -5.58 -6.31
CA ILE A 67 15.12 -4.43 -6.38
C ILE A 67 14.92 -3.62 -7.66
N GLU A 68 14.57 -4.26 -8.76
CA GLU A 68 14.35 -3.53 -10.01
C GLU A 68 13.15 -2.60 -9.95
N TYR A 69 12.20 -2.89 -9.07
CA TYR A 69 10.99 -2.09 -8.95
C TYR A 69 11.20 -0.79 -8.17
N LYS A 70 12.39 -0.58 -7.63
CA LYS A 70 12.73 0.71 -7.02
C LYS A 70 12.84 1.81 -8.09
N ASP A 71 12.98 1.41 -9.34
CA ASP A 71 13.00 2.34 -10.48
C ASP A 71 11.56 2.58 -10.93
N PRO A 72 11.08 3.82 -10.89
CA PRO A 72 9.70 4.11 -11.30
C PRO A 72 9.42 3.75 -12.76
N LYS A 73 10.45 3.74 -13.60
CA LYS A 73 10.29 3.35 -15.01
C LYS A 73 9.96 1.87 -15.14
N VAL A 74 10.28 1.08 -14.13
CA VAL A 74 9.94 -0.34 -14.08
C VAL A 74 8.63 -0.55 -13.33
N PHE A 75 8.53 0.07 -12.15
CA PHE A 75 7.36 -0.15 -11.30
C PHE A 75 6.07 0.40 -11.88
N TYR A 76 6.09 1.62 -12.37
CA TYR A 76 4.84 2.26 -12.77
C TYR A 76 4.16 1.56 -13.94
N PRO A 77 4.89 1.19 -15.02
CA PRO A 77 4.26 0.40 -16.09
C PRO A 77 3.74 -0.95 -15.59
N TRP A 78 4.51 -1.59 -14.71
CA TRP A 78 4.07 -2.86 -14.13
C TRP A 78 2.76 -2.70 -13.37
N ALA A 79 2.69 -1.66 -12.54
CA ALA A 79 1.49 -1.41 -11.74
C ALA A 79 0.26 -1.19 -12.63
N LYS A 80 0.44 -0.43 -13.71
CA LYS A 80 -0.66 -0.16 -14.64
C LYS A 80 -1.13 -1.43 -15.35
N GLU A 81 -0.20 -2.35 -15.61
CA GLU A 81 -0.55 -3.61 -16.25
C GLU A 81 -1.43 -4.49 -15.36
N GLN A 82 -1.37 -4.28 -14.05
CA GLN A 82 -2.19 -5.06 -13.14
C GLN A 82 -3.67 -4.64 -13.17
N ILE A 83 -3.95 -3.46 -13.70
CA ILE A 83 -5.31 -2.93 -13.76
C ILE A 83 -5.93 -3.41 -15.07
N LYS A 84 -6.77 -4.44 -14.99
CA LYS A 84 -7.29 -5.10 -16.17
C LYS A 84 -8.77 -4.88 -16.44
N ASP A 85 -9.47 -4.27 -15.49
CA ASP A 85 -10.89 -3.99 -15.65
C ASP A 85 -11.22 -2.73 -14.85
N GLU A 86 -12.50 -2.40 -14.78
CA GLU A 86 -12.93 -1.16 -14.12
C GLU A 86 -13.24 -1.35 -12.64
N GLY A 87 -13.03 -2.55 -12.11
CA GLY A 87 -13.22 -2.79 -10.68
C GLY A 87 -12.14 -2.08 -9.87
N THR A 88 -12.39 -1.98 -8.57
CA THR A 88 -11.44 -1.32 -7.68
C THR A 88 -10.22 -2.20 -7.44
N TYR A 89 -9.03 -1.62 -7.60
CA TYR A 89 -7.77 -2.28 -7.33
C TYR A 89 -7.15 -1.67 -6.10
N TYR A 90 -6.73 -2.51 -5.16
CA TYR A 90 -6.12 -2.09 -3.91
C TYR A 90 -4.62 -2.33 -4.00
N PHE A 91 -3.85 -1.25 -3.94
CA PHE A 91 -2.40 -1.35 -4.01
C PHE A 91 -1.84 -1.29 -2.59
N LEU A 92 -1.15 -2.34 -2.18
CA LEU A 92 -0.55 -2.46 -0.85
C LEU A 92 0.97 -2.42 -1.04
N LEU A 93 1.54 -1.24 -0.82
CA LEU A 93 2.95 -0.99 -1.15
C LEU A 93 3.76 -0.78 0.12
N ASP A 94 4.69 -1.71 0.37
CA ASP A 94 5.46 -1.76 1.60
C ASP A 94 6.81 -1.07 1.42
N GLU A 95 7.20 -0.24 2.40
CA GLU A 95 8.45 0.53 2.38
C GLU A 95 8.59 1.36 1.11
N VAL A 96 7.57 2.12 0.82
CA VAL A 96 7.43 2.82 -0.46
C VAL A 96 8.47 3.93 -0.65
N GLN A 97 9.10 4.42 0.43
CA GLN A 97 10.14 5.45 0.30
C GLN A 97 11.37 4.94 -0.46
N LEU A 98 11.49 3.62 -0.62
CA LEU A 98 12.59 3.04 -1.39
C LEU A 98 12.37 3.13 -2.89
N LEU A 99 11.15 3.44 -3.30
CA LEU A 99 10.85 3.67 -4.71
C LEU A 99 11.26 5.10 -5.06
N ASP A 100 12.10 5.25 -6.08
CA ASP A 100 12.51 6.58 -6.53
C ASP A 100 11.28 7.34 -7.00
N GLU A 101 11.22 8.63 -6.71
CA GLU A 101 10.12 9.51 -7.09
C GLU A 101 8.77 8.99 -6.61
N PHE A 102 8.77 8.38 -5.43
CA PHE A 102 7.56 7.70 -4.95
C PHE A 102 6.35 8.63 -4.84
N VAL A 103 6.57 9.90 -4.48
CA VAL A 103 5.45 10.84 -4.35
C VAL A 103 4.71 10.99 -5.67
N SER A 104 5.47 11.21 -6.75
CA SER A 104 4.88 11.37 -8.08
C SER A 104 4.18 10.10 -8.56
N VAL A 105 4.82 8.95 -8.30
CA VAL A 105 4.25 7.66 -8.72
C VAL A 105 2.95 7.39 -7.97
N LEU A 106 2.95 7.61 -6.65
CA LEU A 106 1.75 7.37 -5.85
C LEU A 106 0.61 8.29 -6.26
N ASN A 107 0.93 9.55 -6.53
CA ASN A 107 -0.09 10.48 -7.00
C ASN A 107 -0.67 10.03 -8.33
N GLY A 108 0.17 9.51 -9.22
CA GLY A 108 -0.32 8.99 -10.51
C GLY A 108 -1.26 7.81 -10.34
N LEU A 109 -0.95 6.91 -9.40
CA LEU A 109 -1.84 5.79 -9.14
C LEU A 109 -3.14 6.24 -8.47
N ALA A 110 -3.03 7.10 -7.46
CA ALA A 110 -4.20 7.55 -6.71
C ALA A 110 -5.15 8.38 -7.57
N ASP A 111 -4.63 8.99 -8.62
CA ASP A 111 -5.43 9.79 -9.54
C ASP A 111 -6.40 8.94 -10.36
N LYS A 112 -6.12 7.65 -10.47
CA LYS A 112 -7.00 6.73 -11.19
C LYS A 112 -8.21 6.41 -10.32
N LYS A 113 -9.40 6.50 -10.91
CA LYS A 113 -10.65 6.36 -10.15
C LYS A 113 -10.81 5.00 -9.49
N ASN A 114 -10.22 3.98 -10.07
CA ASN A 114 -10.40 2.62 -9.56
C ASN A 114 -9.17 2.08 -8.85
N CYS A 115 -8.28 2.97 -8.39
CA CYS A 115 -7.10 2.55 -7.61
C CYS A 115 -7.17 3.13 -6.22
N ASP A 116 -7.06 2.26 -5.22
CA ASP A 116 -7.03 2.65 -3.82
C ASP A 116 -5.64 2.30 -3.30
N VAL A 117 -4.91 3.29 -2.79
CA VAL A 117 -3.48 3.15 -2.51
C VAL A 117 -3.20 3.18 -1.02
N PHE A 118 -2.54 2.13 -0.52
CA PHE A 118 -2.14 2.00 0.87
C PHE A 118 -0.65 1.72 0.92
N VAL A 119 0.08 2.50 1.70
CA VAL A 119 1.53 2.36 1.74
C VAL A 119 2.05 2.33 3.17
N THR A 120 3.25 1.75 3.34
CA THR A 120 3.99 1.90 4.58
C THR A 120 5.31 2.60 4.27
N GLY A 121 5.90 3.21 5.28
CA GLY A 121 7.19 3.84 5.11
C GLY A 121 7.67 4.54 6.35
N SER A 122 8.81 5.18 6.22
CA SER A 122 9.43 5.92 7.31
C SER A 122 8.86 7.34 7.37
N ASN A 123 8.49 7.79 8.57
CA ASN A 123 8.02 9.15 8.78
C ASN A 123 8.99 10.20 8.23
N ALA A 124 10.29 9.97 8.46
CA ALA A 124 11.30 10.94 8.03
C ALA A 124 11.25 11.17 6.53
N LYS A 125 11.06 10.11 5.77
CA LYS A 125 11.01 10.22 4.31
C LYS A 125 9.75 10.94 3.83
N PHE A 126 8.63 10.69 4.48
CA PHE A 126 7.39 11.35 4.09
C PHE A 126 7.38 12.84 4.44
N LEU A 127 8.09 13.19 5.51
CA LEU A 127 8.15 14.59 5.93
C LEU A 127 9.17 15.42 5.16
N SER A 128 10.14 14.79 4.56
CA SER A 128 11.27 15.48 3.92
C SER A 128 11.11 15.66 2.42
N ARG A 129 9.94 15.72 1.93
CA ARG A 129 9.69 15.89 0.50
C ARG A 129 10.24 17.18 -0.04
#